data_7393a226f2be160502e051fe0d204914
#
_entry.id   7393a226f2be160502e051fe0d204914
#
_cell.length_a   1.000
_cell.length_b   1.000
_cell.length_c   1.000
_cell.angle_alpha   90.00
_cell.angle_beta   90.00
_cell.angle_gamma   90.00
#
_symmetry.space_group_name_H-M   'P 1'
#
loop_
_entity.id
_entity.type
_entity.pdbx_description
1 polymer ?
#
loop_
_entity_poly.entity_id
_entity_poly.type
_entity_poly.pdbx_seq_one_letter_code
_entity_poly.pdbx_strand_id
1 'polypeptide(L)'
;PARTPTPTPTPAPARTPTPTPTPTPTPTPTPTPTPTPAPAPAPAPAPAPAPAPAAPGSLPTIGGCQIFPADSAWNQDVSALPVRSDSSAIIANIQAHGATTIKADFGSNTEYGIPYVVVPRGQARVPVTFNEYGSESDPGPYPIPGNAPIEGGNDHHVLVIEQGSCQLFETYHSARSGSGWTAGSGAIFDLTTNALRPLRWTSADQGGLPILPGLTRYDEVSAGEIRHALRVTFNHTQNGFIAPATHPGGDADATAPAMGLRLRLRADFDISHVTGHARVILNALRRYGLIVADTGLNWYISGATDSRWNDDDLGQLNDIPGTAFEAVNTGAIQR
;
A
#
# COMPACT_ATOMS: atom_id res chain seq x y z
N PRO A 1 91.40 46.29 17.25
CA PRO A 1 90.87 45.36 18.26
C PRO A 1 90.70 43.98 17.66
N ALA A 2 91.49 43.08 18.28
CA ALA A 2 91.64 41.70 17.85
C ALA A 2 90.44 40.85 18.15
N ARG A 3 90.08 39.98 17.22
CA ARG A 3 89.02 38.94 17.44
C ARG A 3 89.69 37.73 18.10
N THR A 4 89.12 37.27 19.18
CA THR A 4 89.48 36.06 19.91
C THR A 4 89.02 34.83 19.13
N PRO A 5 89.81 33.77 18.99
CA PRO A 5 89.40 32.55 18.26
C PRO A 5 88.47 31.68 19.10
N THR A 6 87.48 31.13 18.44
CA THR A 6 86.49 30.19 19.01
C THR A 6 87.12 28.79 19.18
N PRO A 7 86.86 28.08 20.30
CA PRO A 7 87.48 26.76 20.52
C PRO A 7 86.78 25.68 19.65
N THR A 8 87.60 24.77 19.14
CA THR A 8 87.18 23.61 18.35
C THR A 8 86.47 22.56 19.23
N PRO A 9 85.38 21.95 18.84
CA PRO A 9 84.73 20.95 19.64
C PRO A 9 85.47 19.61 19.64
N THR A 10 85.58 19.02 20.84
CA THR A 10 86.13 17.69 21.09
C THR A 10 85.32 16.59 20.50
N PRO A 11 85.83 15.56 19.82
CA PRO A 11 85.03 14.45 19.26
C PRO A 11 84.49 13.58 20.39
N ALA A 12 83.23 13.18 20.22
CA ALA A 12 82.49 12.30 21.14
C ALA A 12 82.99 10.85 21.04
N PRO A 13 83.00 10.08 22.13
CA PRO A 13 83.49 8.71 22.12
C PRO A 13 82.57 7.79 21.29
N ALA A 14 83.20 6.83 20.60
CA ALA A 14 82.55 5.85 19.75
C ALA A 14 81.63 4.91 20.59
N ARG A 15 80.43 4.76 20.14
CA ARG A 15 79.50 3.85 20.76
C ARG A 15 79.87 2.40 20.45
N THR A 16 79.89 1.56 21.49
CA THR A 16 80.01 0.11 21.38
C THR A 16 78.71 -0.51 20.74
N PRO A 17 78.86 -1.39 19.76
CA PRO A 17 77.70 -1.99 19.15
C PRO A 17 76.91 -2.90 20.16
N THR A 18 75.65 -2.70 20.27
CA THR A 18 74.71 -3.55 21.06
C THR A 18 74.52 -4.89 20.34
N PRO A 19 74.60 -6.02 21.04
CA PRO A 19 74.41 -7.33 20.40
C PRO A 19 73.00 -7.45 19.81
N THR A 20 72.89 -7.98 18.59
CA THR A 20 71.65 -8.28 17.87
C THR A 20 70.95 -9.39 18.60
N PRO A 21 69.65 -9.25 18.93
CA PRO A 21 68.88 -10.29 19.57
C PRO A 21 68.72 -11.49 18.64
N THR A 22 68.87 -12.70 19.22
CA THR A 22 68.67 -13.96 18.53
C THR A 22 67.18 -14.10 18.20
N PRO A 23 66.78 -14.48 16.99
CA PRO A 23 65.39 -14.62 16.63
C PRO A 23 64.73 -15.69 17.46
N THR A 24 63.61 -15.33 18.11
CA THR A 24 62.72 -16.27 18.81
C THR A 24 62.02 -17.18 17.78
N PRO A 25 61.95 -18.47 17.99
CA PRO A 25 61.28 -19.39 17.06
C PRO A 25 59.79 -18.99 16.90
N THR A 26 59.35 -18.83 15.66
CA THR A 26 57.94 -18.58 15.29
C THR A 26 57.09 -19.79 15.72
N PRO A 27 56.00 -19.62 16.46
CA PRO A 27 55.13 -20.72 16.82
C PRO A 27 54.52 -21.36 15.57
N THR A 28 54.54 -22.67 15.51
CA THR A 28 53.87 -23.44 14.45
C THR A 28 52.34 -23.19 14.50
N PRO A 29 51.72 -22.85 13.38
CA PRO A 29 50.29 -22.56 13.36
C PRO A 29 49.49 -23.84 13.78
N THR A 30 48.62 -23.68 14.80
CA THR A 30 47.68 -24.70 15.19
C THR A 30 46.65 -24.88 14.03
N PRO A 31 46.32 -26.10 13.59
CA PRO A 31 45.34 -26.30 12.53
C PRO A 31 44.01 -25.69 12.93
N THR A 32 43.50 -24.82 12.11
CA THR A 32 42.13 -24.25 12.24
C THR A 32 41.12 -25.37 12.06
N PRO A 33 40.14 -25.55 12.99
CA PRO A 33 39.10 -26.55 12.82
C PRO A 33 38.31 -26.26 11.54
N THR A 34 38.13 -27.28 10.72
CA THR A 34 37.27 -27.19 9.51
C THR A 34 35.83 -26.87 9.96
N PRO A 35 35.19 -25.84 9.41
CA PRO A 35 33.82 -25.52 9.78
C PRO A 35 32.89 -26.67 9.41
N THR A 36 32.09 -27.10 10.38
CA THR A 36 31.00 -28.05 10.15
C THR A 36 30.00 -27.41 9.17
N PRO A 37 29.60 -28.12 8.10
CA PRO A 37 28.59 -27.56 7.19
C PRO A 37 27.33 -27.22 7.96
N ALA A 38 26.80 -26.00 7.76
CA ALA A 38 25.51 -25.61 8.29
C ALA A 38 24.42 -26.55 7.75
N PRO A 39 23.42 -26.95 8.57
CA PRO A 39 22.30 -27.72 8.07
C PRO A 39 21.61 -26.97 6.93
N ALA A 40 21.24 -27.68 5.87
CA ALA A 40 20.50 -27.10 4.76
C ALA A 40 19.21 -26.44 5.27
N PRO A 41 18.82 -25.27 4.76
CA PRO A 41 17.55 -24.66 5.13
C PRO A 41 16.40 -25.62 4.83
N ALA A 42 15.45 -25.70 5.76
CA ALA A 42 14.23 -26.47 5.56
C ALA A 42 13.52 -25.99 4.29
N PRO A 43 12.93 -26.89 3.48
CA PRO A 43 12.17 -26.48 2.30
C PRO A 43 11.07 -25.50 2.71
N ALA A 44 10.92 -24.43 1.94
CA ALA A 44 9.83 -23.47 2.15
C ALA A 44 8.49 -24.22 2.13
N PRO A 45 7.53 -23.88 3.02
CA PRO A 45 6.20 -24.45 2.97
C PRO A 45 5.61 -24.25 1.57
N ALA A 46 4.96 -25.28 1.03
CA ALA A 46 4.28 -25.20 -0.25
C ALA A 46 3.28 -24.04 -0.21
N PRO A 47 3.13 -23.26 -1.30
CA PRO A 47 2.12 -22.22 -1.37
C PRO A 47 0.75 -22.82 -1.05
N ALA A 48 -0.04 -22.11 -0.24
CA ALA A 48 -1.41 -22.50 0.06
C ALA A 48 -2.19 -22.65 -1.28
N PRO A 49 -3.08 -23.65 -1.41
CA PRO A 49 -3.90 -23.77 -2.60
C PRO A 49 -4.69 -22.48 -2.81
N ALA A 50 -4.77 -22.04 -4.08
CA ALA A 50 -5.54 -20.86 -4.45
C ALA A 50 -6.99 -21.02 -3.94
N PRO A 51 -7.61 -19.97 -3.39
CA PRO A 51 -9.01 -20.01 -2.97
C PRO A 51 -9.90 -20.46 -4.14
N ALA A 52 -10.87 -21.30 -3.86
CA ALA A 52 -11.85 -21.70 -4.86
C ALA A 52 -12.61 -20.46 -5.36
N PRO A 53 -12.97 -20.38 -6.66
CA PRO A 53 -13.77 -19.28 -7.19
C PRO A 53 -15.06 -19.08 -6.36
N ALA A 54 -15.37 -17.84 -6.04
CA ALA A 54 -16.60 -17.52 -5.31
C ALA A 54 -17.83 -17.94 -6.13
N ALA A 55 -18.85 -18.48 -5.45
CA ALA A 55 -20.10 -18.86 -6.12
C ALA A 55 -20.76 -17.62 -6.76
N PRO A 56 -21.38 -17.74 -7.95
CA PRO A 56 -22.09 -16.64 -8.58
C PRO A 56 -23.11 -16.00 -7.63
N GLY A 57 -23.01 -14.69 -7.38
CA GLY A 57 -23.88 -13.96 -6.46
C GLY A 57 -23.36 -13.79 -5.03
N SER A 58 -22.25 -14.41 -4.63
CA SER A 58 -21.64 -14.19 -3.31
C SER A 58 -20.92 -12.85 -3.22
N LEU A 59 -20.96 -12.24 -2.03
CA LEU A 59 -20.17 -11.04 -1.73
C LEU A 59 -18.68 -11.36 -1.72
N PRO A 60 -17.80 -10.36 -1.93
CA PRO A 60 -16.36 -10.58 -1.89
C PRO A 60 -15.92 -11.12 -0.53
N THR A 61 -15.01 -12.10 -0.54
CA THR A 61 -14.46 -12.73 0.67
C THR A 61 -12.95 -12.79 0.60
N ILE A 62 -12.28 -12.60 1.73
CA ILE A 62 -10.83 -12.79 1.89
C ILE A 62 -10.60 -13.58 3.17
N GLY A 63 -9.85 -14.67 3.09
CA GLY A 63 -9.53 -15.50 4.26
C GLY A 63 -10.74 -16.04 5.00
N GLY A 64 -11.87 -16.23 4.32
CA GLY A 64 -13.14 -16.66 4.92
C GLY A 64 -13.96 -15.53 5.54
N CYS A 65 -13.47 -14.29 5.50
CA CYS A 65 -14.22 -13.10 5.93
C CYS A 65 -14.93 -12.47 4.74
N GLN A 66 -16.24 -12.25 4.86
CA GLN A 66 -16.97 -11.41 3.93
C GLN A 66 -16.48 -9.96 4.06
N ILE A 67 -16.29 -9.29 2.94
CA ILE A 67 -15.83 -7.90 2.90
C ILE A 67 -17.05 -6.99 2.92
N PHE A 68 -17.41 -6.56 4.12
CA PHE A 68 -18.56 -5.75 4.45
C PHE A 68 -19.94 -6.39 4.15
N PRO A 69 -21.02 -5.91 4.79
CA PRO A 69 -22.40 -6.30 4.49
C PRO A 69 -22.81 -5.95 3.06
N ALA A 70 -23.87 -6.56 2.58
CA ALA A 70 -24.38 -6.37 1.22
C ALA A 70 -24.82 -4.91 0.94
N ASP A 71 -25.27 -4.20 1.95
CA ASP A 71 -25.70 -2.80 1.89
C ASP A 71 -24.56 -1.80 2.12
N SER A 72 -23.31 -2.29 2.21
CA SER A 72 -22.13 -1.43 2.29
C SER A 72 -22.00 -0.56 1.04
N ALA A 73 -21.54 0.67 1.23
CA ALA A 73 -21.18 1.55 0.11
C ALA A 73 -20.17 0.90 -0.86
N TRP A 74 -19.26 0.05 -0.37
CA TRP A 74 -18.32 -0.68 -1.21
C TRP A 74 -19.00 -1.70 -2.13
N ASN A 75 -20.07 -2.36 -1.68
CA ASN A 75 -20.79 -3.41 -2.39
C ASN A 75 -21.99 -2.89 -3.17
N GLN A 76 -22.27 -1.59 -3.09
CA GLN A 76 -23.44 -0.96 -3.71
C GLN A 76 -23.34 -0.93 -5.23
N ASP A 77 -24.33 -1.48 -5.93
CA ASP A 77 -24.53 -1.27 -7.36
C ASP A 77 -24.94 0.18 -7.62
N VAL A 78 -24.10 0.91 -8.34
CA VAL A 78 -24.33 2.34 -8.64
C VAL A 78 -24.73 2.59 -10.09
N SER A 79 -24.96 1.52 -10.87
CA SER A 79 -25.24 1.60 -12.31
C SER A 79 -26.50 2.40 -12.65
N ALA A 80 -27.48 2.44 -11.73
CA ALA A 80 -28.75 3.16 -11.91
C ALA A 80 -28.83 4.48 -11.10
N LEU A 81 -27.79 4.85 -10.33
CA LEU A 81 -27.82 6.08 -9.55
C LEU A 81 -27.81 7.32 -10.46
N PRO A 82 -28.50 8.41 -10.05
CA PRO A 82 -28.49 9.64 -10.82
C PRO A 82 -27.09 10.28 -10.88
N VAL A 83 -26.76 10.81 -12.04
CA VAL A 83 -25.55 11.61 -12.23
C VAL A 83 -25.66 12.89 -11.43
N ARG A 84 -24.58 13.32 -10.78
CA ARG A 84 -24.53 14.59 -10.06
C ARG A 84 -24.59 15.76 -11.05
N SER A 85 -25.23 16.83 -10.64
CA SER A 85 -25.35 18.04 -11.47
C SER A 85 -24.00 18.72 -11.74
N ASP A 86 -23.02 18.54 -10.83
CA ASP A 86 -21.66 19.07 -10.93
C ASP A 86 -20.66 18.08 -11.58
N SER A 87 -21.12 16.92 -12.03
CA SER A 87 -20.27 15.83 -12.58
C SER A 87 -19.32 16.33 -13.68
N SER A 88 -19.84 17.10 -14.65
CA SER A 88 -19.01 17.60 -15.76
C SER A 88 -17.90 18.55 -15.30
N ALA A 89 -18.17 19.39 -14.29
CA ALA A 89 -17.17 20.29 -13.72
C ALA A 89 -16.09 19.51 -12.97
N ILE A 90 -16.48 18.48 -12.19
CA ILE A 90 -15.55 17.61 -11.47
C ILE A 90 -14.63 16.87 -12.46
N ILE A 91 -15.20 16.24 -13.49
CA ILE A 91 -14.39 15.53 -14.50
C ILE A 91 -13.45 16.50 -15.23
N ALA A 92 -13.91 17.69 -15.59
CA ALA A 92 -13.05 18.68 -16.22
C ALA A 92 -11.90 19.14 -15.31
N ASN A 93 -12.16 19.30 -14.02
CA ASN A 93 -11.13 19.60 -13.00
C ASN A 93 -10.09 18.48 -12.94
N ILE A 94 -10.50 17.22 -12.79
CA ILE A 94 -9.59 16.08 -12.77
C ILE A 94 -8.73 16.05 -14.03
N GLN A 95 -9.32 16.25 -15.21
CA GLN A 95 -8.60 16.24 -16.48
C GLN A 95 -7.57 17.37 -16.60
N ALA A 96 -7.79 18.49 -15.94
CA ALA A 96 -6.88 19.65 -15.97
C ALA A 96 -5.65 19.46 -15.05
N HIS A 97 -5.67 18.51 -14.13
CA HIS A 97 -4.66 18.39 -13.06
C HIS A 97 -3.78 17.13 -13.16
N GLY A 98 -3.60 16.52 -14.31
CA GLY A 98 -2.67 15.40 -14.46
C GLY A 98 -3.02 14.43 -15.56
N ALA A 99 -2.76 13.12 -15.33
CA ALA A 99 -3.09 12.09 -16.29
C ALA A 99 -4.59 12.10 -16.62
N THR A 100 -4.92 11.82 -17.88
CA THR A 100 -6.29 11.93 -18.40
C THR A 100 -6.95 10.59 -18.68
N THR A 101 -6.25 9.50 -18.42
CA THR A 101 -6.72 8.13 -18.66
C THR A 101 -6.47 7.27 -17.41
N ILE A 102 -7.26 6.20 -17.24
CA ILE A 102 -7.10 5.25 -16.14
C ILE A 102 -5.72 4.58 -16.20
N LYS A 103 -5.16 4.33 -15.04
CA LYS A 103 -3.90 3.62 -14.83
C LYS A 103 -4.08 2.53 -13.77
N ALA A 104 -3.61 1.33 -14.05
CA ALA A 104 -3.44 0.32 -13.01
C ALA A 104 -2.15 0.63 -12.24
N ASP A 105 -2.25 0.77 -10.91
CA ASP A 105 -1.10 0.92 -10.01
C ASP A 105 -0.71 -0.45 -9.43
N PHE A 106 -0.75 -1.45 -10.28
CA PHE A 106 -0.39 -2.85 -10.00
C PHE A 106 -0.12 -3.56 -11.31
N GLY A 107 0.59 -4.68 -11.24
CA GLY A 107 0.98 -5.47 -12.40
C GLY A 107 1.74 -6.72 -12.00
N SER A 108 2.33 -7.40 -12.98
CA SER A 108 3.14 -8.61 -12.77
C SER A 108 4.43 -8.34 -11.97
N ASN A 109 4.95 -7.11 -12.01
CA ASN A 109 6.04 -6.69 -11.15
C ASN A 109 5.53 -6.44 -9.73
N THR A 110 5.94 -7.29 -8.79
CA THR A 110 5.51 -7.26 -7.39
C THR A 110 6.04 -6.09 -6.56
N GLU A 111 6.84 -5.21 -7.14
CA GLU A 111 7.17 -3.89 -6.57
C GLU A 111 5.96 -2.93 -6.58
N TYR A 112 4.98 -3.21 -7.45
CA TYR A 112 3.73 -2.45 -7.57
C TYR A 112 2.57 -3.20 -6.92
N GLY A 113 1.54 -2.43 -6.57
CA GLY A 113 0.37 -2.91 -5.86
C GLY A 113 0.59 -3.01 -4.35
N ILE A 114 -0.51 -3.12 -3.63
CA ILE A 114 -0.52 -3.12 -2.17
C ILE A 114 -0.67 -4.56 -1.67
N PRO A 115 0.37 -5.12 -1.02
CA PRO A 115 0.30 -6.48 -0.50
C PRO A 115 -0.55 -6.55 0.76
N TYR A 116 -1.15 -7.71 1.01
CA TYR A 116 -1.84 -7.99 2.27
C TYR A 116 -1.52 -9.38 2.78
N VAL A 117 -1.76 -9.61 4.06
CA VAL A 117 -1.61 -10.92 4.67
C VAL A 117 -2.86 -11.30 5.46
N VAL A 118 -3.23 -12.58 5.34
CA VAL A 118 -4.30 -13.19 6.15
C VAL A 118 -3.65 -13.92 7.31
N VAL A 119 -4.07 -13.61 8.53
CA VAL A 119 -3.55 -14.24 9.75
C VAL A 119 -4.66 -15.00 10.47
N PRO A 120 -4.34 -16.09 11.21
CA PRO A 120 -5.34 -16.81 11.97
C PRO A 120 -5.83 -15.99 13.16
N ARG A 121 -7.01 -16.30 13.65
CA ARG A 121 -7.52 -15.74 14.92
C ARG A 121 -6.53 -16.06 16.04
N GLY A 122 -6.17 -15.03 16.80
CA GLY A 122 -5.18 -15.16 17.89
C GLY A 122 -3.73 -15.02 17.43
N GLN A 123 -3.49 -14.52 16.22
CA GLN A 123 -2.16 -14.05 15.82
C GLN A 123 -1.56 -13.17 16.91
N ALA A 124 -0.31 -13.45 17.29
CA ALA A 124 0.40 -12.65 18.29
C ALA A 124 0.38 -11.16 17.89
N ARG A 125 0.00 -10.31 18.84
CA ARG A 125 -0.09 -8.88 18.64
C ARG A 125 1.21 -8.19 19.02
N VAL A 126 1.59 -7.20 18.24
CA VAL A 126 2.79 -6.39 18.42
C VAL A 126 2.44 -4.92 18.63
N PRO A 127 3.23 -4.16 19.42
CA PRO A 127 3.02 -2.73 19.58
C PRO A 127 3.26 -2.00 18.25
N VAL A 128 2.45 -0.99 18.00
CA VAL A 128 2.63 -0.04 16.88
C VAL A 128 2.68 1.36 17.46
N THR A 129 3.72 2.12 17.11
CA THR A 129 3.86 3.54 17.48
C THR A 129 3.57 4.40 16.25
N PHE A 130 2.64 5.34 16.39
CA PHE A 130 2.26 6.26 15.31
C PHE A 130 3.02 7.58 15.43
N ASN A 131 3.68 8.01 14.35
CA ASN A 131 4.60 9.14 14.34
C ASN A 131 4.01 10.41 13.69
N GLU A 132 2.90 10.29 12.93
CA GLU A 132 2.33 11.39 12.14
C GLU A 132 0.89 11.69 12.58
N TYR A 133 -0.03 10.73 12.40
CA TYR A 133 -1.47 10.90 12.66
C TYR A 133 -1.93 10.09 13.87
N GLY A 134 -1.13 10.05 14.95
CA GLY A 134 -1.41 9.22 16.12
C GLY A 134 -2.74 9.55 16.81
N SER A 135 -3.18 10.81 16.80
CA SER A 135 -4.47 11.22 17.36
C SER A 135 -5.69 10.76 16.56
N GLU A 136 -5.47 10.34 15.31
CA GLU A 136 -6.49 9.85 14.38
C GLU A 136 -6.32 8.36 14.07
N SER A 137 -5.46 7.68 14.82
CA SER A 137 -5.15 6.26 14.65
C SER A 137 -5.77 5.42 15.76
N ASP A 138 -6.20 4.21 15.41
CA ASP A 138 -6.66 3.25 16.40
C ASP A 138 -5.45 2.69 17.17
N PRO A 139 -5.47 2.72 18.52
CA PRO A 139 -4.32 2.27 19.29
C PRO A 139 -4.09 0.76 19.11
N GLY A 140 -2.79 0.37 19.13
CA GLY A 140 -2.40 -1.04 19.12
C GLY A 140 -2.81 -1.80 20.40
N PRO A 141 -2.43 -3.09 20.49
CA PRO A 141 -1.49 -3.78 19.61
C PRO A 141 -2.16 -4.39 18.37
N TYR A 142 -1.40 -4.54 17.27
CA TYR A 142 -1.88 -5.06 15.99
C TYR A 142 -1.37 -6.50 15.73
N PRO A 143 -2.13 -7.36 15.02
CA PRO A 143 -1.73 -8.75 14.73
C PRO A 143 -0.79 -8.84 13.52
N ILE A 144 0.23 -7.98 13.46
CA ILE A 144 1.17 -7.93 12.33
C ILE A 144 2.23 -9.01 12.50
N PRO A 145 2.31 -10.03 11.63
CA PRO A 145 3.35 -11.05 11.72
C PRO A 145 4.73 -10.48 11.38
N GLY A 146 5.79 -11.06 11.95
CA GLY A 146 7.16 -10.57 11.76
C GLY A 146 7.64 -10.54 10.31
N ASN A 147 7.04 -11.35 9.44
CA ASN A 147 7.30 -11.41 8.00
C ASN A 147 6.21 -10.75 7.16
N ALA A 148 5.35 -9.91 7.75
CA ALA A 148 4.32 -9.20 6.98
C ALA A 148 4.94 -8.48 5.78
N PRO A 149 4.35 -8.59 4.59
CA PRO A 149 4.80 -7.83 3.45
C PRO A 149 4.56 -6.34 3.69
N ILE A 150 5.47 -5.51 3.20
CA ILE A 150 5.36 -4.06 3.20
C ILE A 150 5.24 -3.65 1.73
N GLU A 151 4.33 -2.75 1.42
CA GLU A 151 4.20 -2.18 0.10
C GLU A 151 5.52 -1.55 -0.37
N GLY A 152 5.83 -1.71 -1.64
CA GLY A 152 6.90 -0.98 -2.33
C GLY A 152 6.59 0.52 -2.43
N GLY A 153 7.50 1.30 -2.99
CA GLY A 153 7.29 2.74 -3.14
C GLY A 153 7.47 3.52 -1.83
N ASN A 154 6.69 4.59 -1.63
CA ASN A 154 6.89 5.53 -0.53
C ASN A 154 5.90 5.36 0.63
N ASP A 155 4.74 4.78 0.37
CA ASP A 155 3.64 4.74 1.35
C ASP A 155 3.77 3.59 2.35
N HIS A 156 4.49 2.53 1.98
CA HIS A 156 4.84 1.41 2.86
C HIS A 156 3.64 0.87 3.64
N HIS A 157 2.51 0.67 2.97
CA HIS A 157 1.33 0.09 3.63
C HIS A 157 1.59 -1.34 4.11
N VAL A 158 1.00 -1.67 5.27
CA VAL A 158 0.89 -3.04 5.77
C VAL A 158 -0.57 -3.32 6.07
N LEU A 159 -1.14 -4.29 5.34
CA LEU A 159 -2.54 -4.68 5.46
C LEU A 159 -2.64 -6.10 6.02
N VAL A 160 -3.38 -6.26 7.12
CA VAL A 160 -3.57 -7.53 7.80
C VAL A 160 -5.04 -7.80 8.04
N ILE A 161 -5.56 -8.93 7.55
CA ILE A 161 -6.91 -9.40 7.88
C ILE A 161 -6.81 -10.58 8.85
N GLU A 162 -7.48 -10.46 10.01
CA GLU A 162 -7.54 -11.52 11.01
C GLU A 162 -8.78 -12.39 10.79
N GLN A 163 -8.55 -13.68 10.48
CA GLN A 163 -9.62 -14.67 10.31
C GLN A 163 -10.43 -14.85 11.59
N GLY A 164 -11.69 -15.13 11.46
CA GLY A 164 -12.59 -15.44 12.57
C GLY A 164 -13.06 -14.25 13.40
N SER A 165 -12.28 -13.17 13.52
CA SER A 165 -12.77 -11.87 13.99
C SER A 165 -13.23 -11.00 12.83
N CYS A 166 -12.73 -11.25 11.62
CA CYS A 166 -12.93 -10.45 10.42
C CYS A 166 -12.61 -8.97 10.64
N GLN A 167 -11.57 -8.70 11.43
CA GLN A 167 -11.00 -7.37 11.57
C GLN A 167 -9.88 -7.16 10.57
N LEU A 168 -9.88 -6.00 9.95
CA LEU A 168 -8.86 -5.52 9.05
C LEU A 168 -8.01 -4.47 9.77
N PHE A 169 -6.70 -4.62 9.74
CA PHE A 169 -5.72 -3.71 10.31
C PHE A 169 -4.88 -3.16 9.17
N GLU A 170 -4.82 -1.86 9.07
CA GLU A 170 -4.06 -1.17 8.01
C GLU A 170 -3.16 -0.11 8.62
N THR A 171 -1.95 0.03 8.09
CA THR A 171 -0.99 1.04 8.54
C THR A 171 -0.31 1.69 7.34
N TYR A 172 0.03 2.97 7.48
CA TYR A 172 0.73 3.83 6.52
C TYR A 172 2.12 4.19 7.04
N HIS A 173 3.11 4.38 6.16
CA HIS A 173 4.52 4.65 6.48
C HIS A 173 5.10 3.65 7.49
N SER A 174 4.86 2.38 7.22
CA SER A 174 5.16 1.29 8.16
C SER A 174 6.62 0.88 8.10
N ALA A 175 7.23 0.69 9.26
CA ALA A 175 8.57 0.13 9.38
C ALA A 175 8.68 -0.77 10.62
N ARG A 176 9.50 -1.83 10.50
CA ARG A 176 9.82 -2.69 11.66
C ARG A 176 10.68 -1.92 12.66
N SER A 177 10.36 -2.02 13.95
CA SER A 177 11.08 -1.34 15.03
C SER A 177 11.18 -2.22 16.26
N GLY A 178 12.36 -2.77 16.51
CA GLY A 178 12.58 -3.70 17.62
C GLY A 178 11.66 -4.92 17.55
N SER A 179 10.85 -5.13 18.60
CA SER A 179 9.84 -6.19 18.64
C SER A 179 8.46 -5.77 18.12
N GLY A 180 8.32 -4.55 17.59
CA GLY A 180 7.08 -3.97 17.11
C GLY A 180 7.25 -3.24 15.77
N TRP A 181 6.41 -2.22 15.58
CA TRP A 181 6.36 -1.42 14.35
C TRP A 181 6.25 0.07 14.68
N THR A 182 6.74 0.89 13.77
CA THR A 182 6.37 2.30 13.67
C THR A 182 5.52 2.51 12.42
N ALA A 183 4.59 3.44 12.47
CA ALA A 183 3.78 3.81 11.31
C ALA A 183 3.41 5.30 11.37
N GLY A 184 3.03 5.90 10.25
CA GLY A 184 2.50 7.25 10.19
C GLY A 184 1.09 7.30 10.78
N SER A 185 0.24 6.36 10.34
CA SER A 185 -1.13 6.17 10.85
C SER A 185 -1.49 4.70 10.91
N GLY A 186 -2.63 4.39 11.56
CA GLY A 186 -3.19 3.05 11.60
C GLY A 186 -4.69 3.03 11.84
N ALA A 187 -5.37 2.06 11.23
CA ALA A 187 -6.81 1.91 11.30
C ALA A 187 -7.21 0.45 11.51
N ILE A 188 -8.30 0.26 12.25
CA ILE A 188 -8.93 -1.04 12.48
C ILE A 188 -10.37 -0.97 11.97
N PHE A 189 -10.72 -1.86 11.04
CA PHE A 189 -12.07 -1.94 10.51
C PHE A 189 -12.70 -3.29 10.85
N ASP A 190 -13.94 -3.26 11.31
CA ASP A 190 -14.78 -4.45 11.44
C ASP A 190 -15.49 -4.70 10.11
N LEU A 191 -15.06 -5.73 9.39
CA LEU A 191 -15.59 -6.07 8.08
C LEU A 191 -17.02 -6.66 8.14
N THR A 192 -17.56 -6.92 9.33
CA THR A 192 -18.91 -7.46 9.52
C THR A 192 -19.97 -6.36 9.65
N THR A 193 -19.57 -5.10 9.70
CA THR A 193 -20.45 -3.94 9.90
C THR A 193 -20.17 -2.82 8.91
N ASN A 194 -21.08 -1.85 8.83
CA ASN A 194 -20.89 -0.60 8.07
C ASN A 194 -20.41 0.55 8.96
N ALA A 195 -19.80 0.25 10.12
CA ALA A 195 -19.30 1.28 11.03
C ALA A 195 -18.23 2.14 10.34
N LEU A 196 -18.40 3.44 10.40
CA LEU A 196 -17.42 4.39 9.90
C LEU A 196 -16.42 4.74 10.99
N ARG A 197 -15.24 5.20 10.61
CA ARG A 197 -14.27 5.80 11.52
C ARG A 197 -14.85 7.08 12.16
N PRO A 198 -14.29 7.55 13.28
CA PRO A 198 -14.66 8.84 13.82
C PRO A 198 -14.56 9.95 12.77
N LEU A 199 -15.50 10.89 12.81
CA LEU A 199 -15.55 11.99 11.86
C LEU A 199 -14.24 12.80 11.91
N ARG A 200 -13.67 13.11 10.76
CA ARG A 200 -12.38 13.76 10.54
C ARG A 200 -11.16 12.96 10.96
N TRP A 201 -11.31 11.66 11.16
CA TRP A 201 -10.17 10.77 11.30
C TRP A 201 -9.76 10.22 9.93
N THR A 202 -8.47 10.32 9.64
CA THR A 202 -7.84 9.59 8.54
C THR A 202 -7.75 8.10 8.83
N SER A 203 -7.25 7.32 7.90
CA SER A 203 -6.88 5.91 8.08
C SER A 203 -5.45 5.69 7.59
N ALA A 204 -5.15 4.53 7.01
CA ALA A 204 -3.99 4.37 6.15
C ALA A 204 -4.20 5.04 4.76
N ASP A 205 -5.43 5.42 4.44
CA ASP A 205 -5.86 6.25 3.32
C ASP A 205 -6.32 7.62 3.83
N GLN A 206 -6.05 8.71 3.10
CA GLN A 206 -6.41 10.06 3.51
C GLN A 206 -7.90 10.21 3.78
N GLY A 207 -8.75 9.61 2.97
CA GLY A 207 -10.20 9.70 3.10
C GLY A 207 -10.80 9.05 4.36
N GLY A 208 -9.98 8.42 5.22
CA GLY A 208 -10.46 7.63 6.36
C GLY A 208 -11.12 6.33 5.95
N LEU A 209 -10.86 5.87 4.73
CA LEU A 209 -11.40 4.65 4.13
C LEU A 209 -10.48 3.45 4.35
N PRO A 210 -10.99 2.22 4.30
CA PRO A 210 -10.15 1.04 4.22
C PRO A 210 -9.60 0.86 2.79
N ILE A 211 -8.34 0.45 2.70
CA ILE A 211 -7.64 0.19 1.43
C ILE A 211 -8.06 -1.16 0.84
N LEU A 212 -7.92 -2.25 1.62
CA LEU A 212 -8.09 -3.63 1.13
C LEU A 212 -9.43 -3.88 0.44
N PRO A 213 -10.58 -3.37 0.92
CA PRO A 213 -11.87 -3.53 0.26
C PRO A 213 -11.95 -2.92 -1.14
N GLY A 214 -11.14 -1.91 -1.43
CA GLY A 214 -11.11 -1.21 -2.71
C GLY A 214 -10.05 -1.70 -3.69
N LEU A 215 -9.21 -2.67 -3.30
CA LEU A 215 -8.17 -3.19 -4.19
C LEU A 215 -8.76 -4.08 -5.28
N THR A 216 -8.28 -3.90 -6.51
CA THR A 216 -8.45 -4.89 -7.58
C THR A 216 -7.66 -6.13 -7.22
N ARG A 217 -8.30 -7.31 -7.10
CA ARG A 217 -7.62 -8.55 -6.74
C ARG A 217 -7.61 -9.56 -7.89
N TYR A 218 -6.47 -10.22 -8.05
CA TYR A 218 -6.28 -11.17 -9.15
C TYR A 218 -7.27 -12.34 -9.11
N ASP A 219 -7.57 -12.88 -7.94
CA ASP A 219 -8.49 -14.00 -7.76
C ASP A 219 -9.93 -13.65 -8.23
N GLU A 220 -10.40 -12.43 -8.02
CA GLU A 220 -11.70 -11.96 -8.51
C GLU A 220 -11.68 -11.78 -10.02
N VAL A 221 -10.63 -11.13 -10.56
CA VAL A 221 -10.50 -10.92 -12.00
C VAL A 221 -10.37 -12.25 -12.73
N SER A 222 -9.59 -13.20 -12.21
CA SER A 222 -9.47 -14.55 -12.77
C SER A 222 -10.76 -15.36 -12.69
N ALA A 223 -11.62 -15.09 -11.70
CA ALA A 223 -12.97 -15.64 -11.61
C ALA A 223 -13.97 -14.97 -12.55
N GLY A 224 -13.58 -13.88 -13.21
CA GLY A 224 -14.38 -13.18 -14.23
C GLY A 224 -15.28 -12.08 -13.70
N GLU A 225 -15.28 -11.76 -12.40
CA GLU A 225 -16.15 -10.72 -11.83
C GLU A 225 -15.57 -10.11 -10.55
N ILE A 226 -15.55 -8.76 -10.50
CA ILE A 226 -15.33 -7.98 -9.29
C ILE A 226 -16.69 -7.44 -8.82
N ARG A 227 -17.00 -7.58 -7.52
CA ARG A 227 -18.31 -7.26 -6.95
C ARG A 227 -18.28 -6.17 -5.91
N HIS A 228 -17.38 -5.23 -6.05
CA HIS A 228 -17.23 -4.07 -5.18
C HIS A 228 -16.70 -2.88 -5.96
N ALA A 229 -16.80 -1.70 -5.37
CA ALA A 229 -16.16 -0.50 -5.89
C ALA A 229 -14.64 -0.59 -5.77
N LEU A 230 -13.93 0.04 -6.69
CA LEU A 230 -12.48 0.12 -6.66
C LEU A 230 -12.01 1.45 -6.07
N ARG A 231 -10.84 1.43 -5.43
CA ARG A 231 -10.14 2.61 -4.93
C ARG A 231 -9.51 3.37 -6.08
N VAL A 232 -9.59 4.71 -6.06
CA VAL A 232 -8.91 5.60 -7.01
C VAL A 232 -8.31 6.79 -6.30
N THR A 233 -7.18 7.29 -6.83
CA THR A 233 -6.52 8.50 -6.37
C THR A 233 -6.60 9.61 -7.41
N PHE A 234 -6.53 10.86 -6.93
CA PHE A 234 -6.39 12.07 -7.75
C PHE A 234 -5.41 13.02 -7.06
N ASN A 235 -4.61 13.76 -7.85
CA ASN A 235 -3.60 14.66 -7.30
C ASN A 235 -4.17 16.00 -6.79
N HIS A 236 -5.40 16.31 -7.15
CA HIS A 236 -6.11 17.51 -6.72
C HIS A 236 -7.48 17.11 -6.16
N THR A 237 -7.67 17.26 -4.85
CA THR A 237 -8.88 16.84 -4.13
C THR A 237 -9.39 17.97 -3.25
N GLN A 238 -10.71 18.13 -3.12
CA GLN A 238 -11.27 19.24 -2.34
C GLN A 238 -11.25 18.96 -0.82
N ASN A 239 -11.24 20.05 -0.05
CA ASN A 239 -11.47 20.02 1.39
C ASN A 239 -12.94 19.68 1.70
N GLY A 240 -13.29 18.44 1.50
CA GLY A 240 -14.63 17.88 1.70
C GLY A 240 -14.65 16.38 1.50
N PHE A 241 -15.68 15.73 2.04
CA PHE A 241 -15.85 14.28 1.92
C PHE A 241 -17.32 13.89 1.82
N ILE A 242 -17.58 12.71 1.26
CA ILE A 242 -18.89 12.07 1.18
C ILE A 242 -18.76 10.70 1.84
N ALA A 243 -19.69 10.33 2.73
CA ALA A 243 -19.67 8.99 3.31
C ALA A 243 -19.60 7.90 2.21
N PRO A 244 -18.81 6.83 2.40
CA PRO A 244 -18.24 6.34 3.65
C PRO A 244 -16.91 7.00 4.09
N ALA A 245 -16.36 7.95 3.32
CA ALA A 245 -15.20 8.70 3.78
C ALA A 245 -15.54 9.55 5.02
N THR A 246 -14.54 9.73 5.88
CA THR A 246 -14.67 10.48 7.14
C THR A 246 -13.71 11.66 7.24
N HIS A 247 -12.72 11.73 6.34
CA HIS A 247 -11.70 12.75 6.34
C HIS A 247 -11.64 13.47 4.98
N PRO A 248 -11.41 14.81 4.94
CA PRO A 248 -11.39 15.58 3.71
C PRO A 248 -10.06 15.44 2.95
N GLY A 249 -10.09 15.87 1.68
CA GLY A 249 -8.90 16.10 0.86
C GLY A 249 -8.22 17.44 1.15
N GLY A 250 -7.40 17.93 0.19
CA GLY A 250 -6.47 19.03 0.40
C GLY A 250 -6.99 20.42 0.16
N ASP A 251 -7.73 20.69 -0.91
CA ASP A 251 -7.88 22.04 -1.47
C ASP A 251 -9.26 22.67 -1.27
N ALA A 252 -9.30 24.01 -1.32
CA ALA A 252 -10.55 24.77 -1.21
C ALA A 252 -11.38 24.77 -2.52
N ASP A 253 -10.88 24.16 -3.61
CA ASP A 253 -11.56 24.10 -4.90
C ASP A 253 -12.78 23.18 -4.85
N ALA A 254 -13.97 23.76 -4.91
CA ALA A 254 -15.24 23.04 -4.85
C ALA A 254 -15.52 22.18 -6.11
N THR A 255 -14.75 22.35 -7.19
CA THR A 255 -14.86 21.55 -8.40
C THR A 255 -13.92 20.35 -8.41
N ALA A 256 -12.95 20.27 -7.47
CA ALA A 256 -12.13 19.10 -7.28
C ALA A 256 -12.94 17.93 -6.70
N PRO A 257 -12.57 16.67 -6.95
CA PRO A 257 -13.25 15.52 -6.36
C PRO A 257 -13.10 15.50 -4.83
N ALA A 258 -14.20 15.24 -4.11
CA ALA A 258 -14.19 15.03 -2.66
C ALA A 258 -13.75 13.61 -2.32
N MET A 259 -13.15 13.37 -1.14
CA MET A 259 -12.96 12.01 -0.63
C MET A 259 -14.32 11.31 -0.52
N GLY A 260 -14.38 10.02 -0.85
CA GLY A 260 -15.63 9.26 -0.88
C GLY A 260 -16.54 9.53 -2.09
N LEU A 261 -16.20 10.47 -2.96
CA LEU A 261 -16.94 10.68 -4.21
C LEU A 261 -16.97 9.40 -5.03
N ARG A 262 -18.14 9.05 -5.55
CA ARG A 262 -18.32 7.89 -6.43
C ARG A 262 -18.31 8.29 -7.89
N LEU A 263 -17.38 7.72 -8.65
CA LEU A 263 -17.35 7.80 -10.10
C LEU A 263 -17.77 6.44 -10.69
N ARG A 264 -18.42 6.43 -11.85
CA ARG A 264 -18.64 5.19 -12.60
C ARG A 264 -18.30 5.39 -14.08
N LEU A 265 -17.90 4.30 -14.74
CA LEU A 265 -17.78 4.28 -16.20
C LEU A 265 -19.20 4.37 -16.79
N ARG A 266 -19.41 5.29 -17.72
CA ARG A 266 -20.70 5.50 -18.37
C ARG A 266 -21.16 4.24 -19.11
N ALA A 267 -22.45 3.98 -19.05
CA ALA A 267 -23.05 2.80 -19.67
C ALA A 267 -22.92 2.78 -21.20
N ASP A 268 -22.93 3.98 -21.83
CA ASP A 268 -22.85 4.18 -23.29
C ASP A 268 -21.41 4.17 -23.84
N PHE A 269 -20.39 4.17 -22.99
CA PHE A 269 -19.01 4.10 -23.45
C PHE A 269 -18.69 2.69 -23.99
N ASP A 270 -18.24 2.59 -25.23
CA ASP A 270 -17.96 1.30 -25.86
C ASP A 270 -16.68 0.67 -25.32
N ILE A 271 -16.80 -0.51 -24.70
CA ILE A 271 -15.70 -1.35 -24.23
C ILE A 271 -15.64 -2.69 -24.98
N SER A 272 -16.37 -2.85 -26.10
CA SER A 272 -16.46 -4.13 -26.83
C SER A 272 -15.09 -4.63 -27.30
N HIS A 273 -14.17 -3.72 -27.57
CA HIS A 273 -12.81 -3.97 -27.99
C HIS A 273 -11.85 -4.38 -26.87
N VAL A 274 -12.20 -4.12 -25.61
CA VAL A 274 -11.37 -4.45 -24.44
C VAL A 274 -11.55 -5.94 -24.07
N THR A 275 -10.50 -6.63 -23.73
CA THR A 275 -10.51 -8.07 -23.41
C THR A 275 -9.80 -8.38 -22.09
N GLY A 276 -9.74 -9.63 -21.68
CA GLY A 276 -8.95 -10.11 -20.55
C GLY A 276 -9.28 -9.44 -19.23
N HIS A 277 -8.26 -9.20 -18.42
CA HIS A 277 -8.36 -8.60 -17.07
C HIS A 277 -8.99 -7.20 -17.11
N ALA A 278 -8.60 -6.36 -18.07
CA ALA A 278 -9.14 -5.01 -18.21
C ALA A 278 -10.66 -5.03 -18.45
N ARG A 279 -11.18 -5.99 -19.21
CA ARG A 279 -12.63 -6.13 -19.44
C ARG A 279 -13.39 -6.39 -18.14
N VAL A 280 -12.87 -7.26 -17.27
CA VAL A 280 -13.48 -7.56 -15.97
C VAL A 280 -13.49 -6.32 -15.08
N ILE A 281 -12.37 -5.60 -15.04
CA ILE A 281 -12.23 -4.35 -14.30
C ILE A 281 -13.25 -3.30 -14.81
N LEU A 282 -13.33 -3.06 -16.12
CA LEU A 282 -14.26 -2.06 -16.68
C LEU A 282 -15.73 -2.42 -16.43
N ASN A 283 -16.08 -3.70 -16.40
CA ASN A 283 -17.43 -4.13 -16.00
C ASN A 283 -17.74 -3.77 -14.55
N ALA A 284 -16.78 -3.95 -13.64
CA ALA A 284 -16.92 -3.51 -12.25
C ALA A 284 -17.04 -2.00 -12.14
N LEU A 285 -16.26 -1.23 -12.93
CA LEU A 285 -16.33 0.23 -12.95
C LEU A 285 -17.68 0.76 -13.46
N ARG A 286 -18.38 0.04 -14.33
CA ARG A 286 -19.75 0.36 -14.71
C ARG A 286 -20.76 0.11 -13.61
N ARG A 287 -20.59 -0.99 -12.90
CA ARG A 287 -21.58 -1.47 -11.93
C ARG A 287 -21.36 -0.88 -10.54
N TYR A 288 -20.13 -0.96 -10.06
CA TYR A 288 -19.77 -0.53 -8.70
C TYR A 288 -18.99 0.78 -8.68
N GLY A 289 -18.32 1.13 -9.78
CA GLY A 289 -17.57 2.38 -9.93
C GLY A 289 -16.30 2.46 -9.10
N LEU A 290 -15.85 3.70 -8.94
CA LEU A 290 -14.65 4.09 -8.19
C LEU A 290 -15.04 4.90 -6.95
N ILE A 291 -14.33 4.71 -5.84
CA ILE A 291 -14.40 5.60 -4.67
C ILE A 291 -13.08 6.38 -4.60
N VAL A 292 -13.18 7.71 -4.53
CA VAL A 292 -12.03 8.58 -4.30
C VAL A 292 -11.56 8.39 -2.86
N ALA A 293 -10.37 7.84 -2.68
CA ALA A 293 -9.90 7.40 -1.37
C ALA A 293 -8.70 8.19 -0.86
N ASP A 294 -7.86 8.71 -1.78
CA ASP A 294 -6.65 9.40 -1.40
C ASP A 294 -6.24 10.48 -2.42
N THR A 295 -5.36 11.36 -1.96
CA THR A 295 -4.61 12.27 -2.83
C THR A 295 -3.36 11.56 -3.34
N GLY A 296 -3.24 11.44 -4.66
CA GLY A 296 -2.16 10.71 -5.32
C GLY A 296 -2.12 11.00 -6.82
N LEU A 297 -1.57 10.11 -7.61
CA LEU A 297 -1.55 10.29 -9.06
C LEU A 297 -2.95 10.17 -9.66
N ASN A 298 -3.21 10.97 -10.71
CA ASN A 298 -4.53 11.05 -11.35
C ASN A 298 -4.93 9.73 -12.03
N TRP A 299 -6.15 9.26 -11.76
CA TRP A 299 -6.77 8.09 -12.37
C TRP A 299 -6.05 6.78 -12.06
N TYR A 300 -5.25 6.73 -11.01
CA TYR A 300 -4.62 5.50 -10.56
C TYR A 300 -5.61 4.67 -9.75
N ILE A 301 -5.93 3.48 -10.25
CA ILE A 301 -6.69 2.46 -9.52
C ILE A 301 -5.73 1.53 -8.82
N SER A 302 -5.99 1.24 -7.56
CA SER A 302 -5.12 0.38 -6.75
C SER A 302 -5.50 -1.09 -6.88
N GLY A 303 -4.51 -1.96 -6.81
CA GLY A 303 -4.71 -3.41 -6.81
C GLY A 303 -3.77 -4.13 -5.88
N ALA A 304 -4.10 -5.37 -5.57
CA ALA A 304 -3.26 -6.22 -4.75
C ALA A 304 -2.02 -6.68 -5.54
N THR A 305 -0.88 -6.73 -4.86
CA THR A 305 0.37 -7.31 -5.40
C THR A 305 0.14 -8.77 -5.78
N ASP A 306 0.36 -9.11 -7.05
CA ASP A 306 0.27 -10.48 -7.55
C ASP A 306 1.09 -10.63 -8.85
N SER A 307 2.02 -11.58 -8.90
CA SER A 307 2.87 -11.82 -10.07
C SER A 307 2.15 -12.47 -11.25
N ARG A 308 0.89 -12.87 -11.08
CA ARG A 308 0.06 -13.49 -12.12
C ARG A 308 -0.68 -12.48 -13.01
N TRP A 309 -0.63 -11.17 -12.69
CA TRP A 309 -1.22 -10.15 -13.54
C TRP A 309 -0.67 -10.22 -14.96
N ASN A 310 -1.52 -9.95 -15.93
CA ASN A 310 -1.13 -9.79 -17.33
C ASN A 310 -1.03 -8.29 -17.65
N ASP A 311 0.19 -7.79 -17.79
CA ASP A 311 0.46 -6.37 -17.99
C ASP A 311 -0.04 -5.87 -19.36
N ASP A 312 -0.05 -6.72 -20.39
CA ASP A 312 -0.64 -6.37 -21.70
C ASP A 312 -2.16 -6.19 -21.59
N ASP A 313 -2.84 -7.05 -20.82
CA ASP A 313 -4.25 -6.88 -20.54
C ASP A 313 -4.52 -5.60 -19.76
N LEU A 314 -3.75 -5.33 -18.70
CA LEU A 314 -3.89 -4.13 -17.87
C LEU A 314 -3.57 -2.86 -18.67
N GLY A 315 -2.63 -2.96 -19.63
CA GLY A 315 -2.25 -1.86 -20.52
C GLY A 315 -3.43 -1.27 -21.30
N GLN A 316 -4.48 -2.06 -21.60
CA GLN A 316 -5.69 -1.60 -22.28
C GLN A 316 -6.46 -0.54 -21.46
N LEU A 317 -6.27 -0.48 -20.15
CA LEU A 317 -6.88 0.57 -19.30
C LEU A 317 -6.35 1.97 -19.66
N ASN A 318 -5.12 2.06 -20.18
CA ASN A 318 -4.52 3.33 -20.59
C ASN A 318 -5.27 4.01 -21.75
N ASP A 319 -6.10 3.27 -22.48
CA ASP A 319 -6.92 3.79 -23.58
C ASP A 319 -8.29 4.31 -23.12
N ILE A 320 -8.62 4.16 -21.83
CA ILE A 320 -9.91 4.58 -21.27
C ILE A 320 -9.77 6.00 -20.72
N PRO A 321 -10.37 7.01 -21.40
CA PRO A 321 -10.25 8.38 -20.95
C PRO A 321 -11.09 8.64 -19.70
N GLY A 322 -10.63 9.52 -18.82
CA GLY A 322 -11.39 9.96 -17.66
C GLY A 322 -12.73 10.63 -18.01
N THR A 323 -12.84 11.20 -19.22
CA THR A 323 -14.11 11.74 -19.75
C THR A 323 -15.17 10.66 -20.03
N ALA A 324 -14.79 9.36 -20.04
CA ALA A 324 -15.74 8.24 -20.07
C ALA A 324 -16.44 8.00 -18.73
N PHE A 325 -16.02 8.69 -17.68
CA PHE A 325 -16.60 8.58 -16.34
C PHE A 325 -17.56 9.73 -16.04
N GLU A 326 -18.42 9.47 -15.06
CA GLU A 326 -19.34 10.45 -14.52
C GLU A 326 -19.42 10.29 -12.99
N ALA A 327 -19.60 11.39 -12.27
CA ALA A 327 -19.82 11.39 -10.85
C ALA A 327 -21.30 11.12 -10.55
N VAL A 328 -21.59 10.16 -9.66
CA VAL A 328 -22.95 9.81 -9.27
C VAL A 328 -23.28 10.30 -7.86
N ASN A 329 -24.56 10.49 -7.60
CA ASN A 329 -25.03 11.04 -6.33
C ASN A 329 -25.14 9.91 -5.28
N THR A 330 -24.20 9.90 -4.33
CA THR A 330 -24.21 9.01 -3.16
C THR A 330 -24.39 9.78 -1.85
N GLY A 331 -24.55 11.09 -1.89
CA GLY A 331 -24.73 11.94 -0.72
C GLY A 331 -24.19 13.36 -0.88
N ALA A 332 -24.40 14.17 0.15
CA ALA A 332 -23.91 15.54 0.19
C ALA A 332 -22.43 15.58 0.62
N ILE A 333 -21.71 16.56 0.10
CA ILE A 333 -20.34 16.85 0.54
C ILE A 333 -20.40 17.48 1.94
N GLN A 334 -19.69 16.91 2.88
CA GLN A 334 -19.43 17.42 4.22
C GLN A 334 -18.09 18.16 4.24
N ARG A 335 -17.97 19.16 5.12
CA ARG A 335 -16.74 19.97 5.28
C ARG A 335 -16.33 20.09 6.73
#